data_793fac5bfc512beb9313b2b4b798f292
#
_entry.id   793fac5bfc512beb9313b2b4b798f292
#
_cell.length_a   1.000
_cell.length_b   1.000
_cell.length_c   1.000
_cell.angle_alpha   90.00
_cell.angle_beta   90.00
_cell.angle_gamma   90.00
#
_symmetry.space_group_name_H-M   'P 1'
#
loop_
_entity.id
_entity.type
_entity.pdbx_description
1 polymer ?
#
loop_
_entity_poly.entity_id
_entity_poly.type
_entity_poly.pdbx_seq_one_letter_code
_entity_poly.pdbx_strand_id
1 'polypeptide(L)'
;MPLIKPFIMNSFLKNALFQFSKYKALADSSIQPLNQKQLHWKASDSSNSVASLMSHLSGNMLSRWKDTLTTDGEKPDRIRELEFLCPSNVPKERLLVHWEKGWSCLFEALASFEEEDLNRTVYIRSEPHSLLEAILRQMTHYSYHVGQIVYLSKLQLGSEWKSEWSPTYRQVSQGDLEINTRSGKL
;
A
#
# COMPACT_ATOMS: atom_id res chain seq x y z
N MET A 1 -11.60 41.65 6.39
CA MET A 1 -11.57 40.53 5.45
C MET A 1 -10.46 39.59 5.92
N PRO A 2 -10.73 38.33 6.26
CA PRO A 2 -9.67 37.36 6.56
C PRO A 2 -8.92 37.07 5.28
N LEU A 3 -7.60 37.27 5.29
CA LEU A 3 -6.69 36.84 4.23
C LEU A 3 -6.76 35.31 4.11
N ILE A 4 -7.40 34.83 3.06
CA ILE A 4 -7.35 33.42 2.66
C ILE A 4 -5.86 33.17 2.32
N LYS A 5 -5.17 32.43 3.19
CA LYS A 5 -3.81 31.93 2.86
C LYS A 5 -3.90 31.25 1.50
N PRO A 6 -3.01 31.53 0.54
CA PRO A 6 -3.03 30.84 -0.73
C PRO A 6 -2.92 29.36 -0.45
N PHE A 7 -3.90 28.59 -0.94
CA PHE A 7 -3.87 27.14 -0.94
C PHE A 7 -2.69 26.75 -1.84
N ILE A 8 -1.55 26.40 -1.23
CA ILE A 8 -0.41 25.86 -1.98
C ILE A 8 -0.90 24.54 -2.55
N MET A 9 -1.27 24.54 -3.82
CA MET A 9 -1.51 23.29 -4.55
C MET A 9 -0.21 22.50 -4.54
N ASN A 10 -0.11 21.55 -3.64
CA ASN A 10 0.94 20.54 -3.75
C ASN A 10 0.74 19.81 -5.08
N SER A 11 1.82 19.59 -5.81
CA SER A 11 1.77 18.84 -7.05
C SER A 11 1.14 17.46 -6.83
N PHE A 12 0.48 16.90 -7.83
CA PHE A 12 -0.12 15.57 -7.75
C PHE A 12 0.93 14.51 -7.41
N LEU A 13 2.10 14.55 -8.04
CA LEU A 13 3.20 13.61 -7.79
C LEU A 13 3.70 13.65 -6.34
N LYS A 14 3.83 14.84 -5.75
CA LYS A 14 4.19 14.98 -4.31
C LYS A 14 3.14 14.35 -3.41
N ASN A 15 1.86 14.56 -3.70
CA ASN A 15 0.77 13.95 -2.94
C ASN A 15 0.76 12.42 -3.12
N ALA A 16 0.98 11.91 -4.32
CA ALA A 16 1.06 10.48 -4.60
C ALA A 16 2.22 9.83 -3.83
N LEU A 17 3.42 10.41 -3.89
CA LEU A 17 4.59 9.96 -3.11
C LEU A 17 4.29 9.93 -1.61
N PHE A 18 3.67 10.98 -1.09
CA PHE A 18 3.28 11.05 0.32
C PHE A 18 2.29 9.93 0.71
N GLN A 19 1.26 9.69 -0.10
CA GLN A 19 0.27 8.63 0.18
C GLN A 19 0.89 7.23 0.10
N PHE A 20 1.70 6.94 -0.90
CA PHE A 20 2.40 5.66 -1.00
C PHE A 20 3.37 5.44 0.17
N SER A 21 4.09 6.49 0.61
CA SER A 21 4.95 6.41 1.79
C SER A 21 4.16 6.08 3.06
N LYS A 22 2.96 6.64 3.23
CA LYS A 22 2.06 6.29 4.35
C LYS A 22 1.60 4.84 4.26
N TYR A 23 1.23 4.35 3.07
CA TYR A 23 0.83 2.95 2.90
C TYR A 23 1.99 1.99 3.20
N LYS A 24 3.20 2.30 2.71
CA LYS A 24 4.39 1.51 3.04
C LYS A 24 4.62 1.47 4.54
N ALA A 25 4.67 2.62 5.19
CA ALA A 25 4.90 2.71 6.62
C ALA A 25 3.85 1.92 7.43
N LEU A 26 2.57 2.01 7.05
CA LEU A 26 1.47 1.27 7.68
C LEU A 26 1.62 -0.24 7.50
N ALA A 27 2.00 -0.69 6.30
CA ALA A 27 2.24 -2.09 6.03
C ALA A 27 3.48 -2.62 6.78
N ASP A 28 4.61 -1.90 6.71
CA ASP A 28 5.88 -2.29 7.34
C ASP A 28 5.70 -2.56 8.82
N SER A 29 5.01 -1.69 9.51
CA SER A 29 4.80 -1.87 10.94
C SER A 29 3.81 -2.96 11.29
N SER A 30 2.86 -3.22 10.41
CA SER A 30 1.95 -4.35 10.55
C SER A 30 2.66 -5.68 10.33
N ILE A 31 3.66 -5.72 9.44
CA ILE A 31 4.46 -6.90 9.09
C ILE A 31 5.57 -7.16 10.11
N GLN A 32 6.20 -6.10 10.60
CA GLN A 32 7.39 -6.19 11.45
C GLN A 32 7.23 -7.13 12.67
N PRO A 33 6.16 -7.08 13.46
CA PRO A 33 6.00 -7.92 14.64
C PRO A 33 5.63 -9.39 14.32
N LEU A 34 5.21 -9.70 13.08
CA LEU A 34 4.78 -11.05 12.71
C LEU A 34 5.97 -12.00 12.61
N ASN A 35 5.85 -13.18 13.20
CA ASN A 35 6.78 -14.28 13.00
C ASN A 35 6.49 -15.05 11.69
N GLN A 36 7.37 -16.00 11.33
CA GLN A 36 7.25 -16.82 10.11
C GLN A 36 5.87 -17.48 9.98
N LYS A 37 5.37 -18.11 11.05
CA LYS A 37 4.09 -18.82 11.06
C LYS A 37 2.92 -17.85 10.85
N GLN A 38 2.96 -16.70 11.50
CA GLN A 38 1.93 -15.66 11.40
C GLN A 38 1.89 -15.04 10.00
N LEU A 39 3.05 -14.80 9.36
CA LEU A 39 3.11 -14.29 7.99
C LEU A 39 2.42 -15.20 6.96
N HIS A 40 2.55 -16.52 7.13
CA HIS A 40 1.98 -17.51 6.19
C HIS A 40 0.60 -17.99 6.58
N TRP A 41 0.07 -17.55 7.72
CA TRP A 41 -1.25 -17.96 8.18
C TRP A 41 -2.36 -17.48 7.22
N LYS A 42 -3.34 -18.35 7.01
CA LYS A 42 -4.54 -18.09 6.22
C LYS A 42 -5.78 -18.34 7.07
N ALA A 43 -6.80 -17.50 6.93
CA ALA A 43 -8.09 -17.70 7.59
C ALA A 43 -8.86 -18.90 7.01
N SER A 44 -8.64 -19.22 5.73
CA SER A 44 -9.17 -20.37 5.00
C SER A 44 -8.26 -20.68 3.81
N ASP A 45 -8.46 -21.83 3.16
CA ASP A 45 -7.69 -22.23 1.97
C ASP A 45 -7.82 -21.21 0.82
N SER A 46 -8.96 -20.55 0.69
CA SER A 46 -9.24 -19.53 -0.31
C SER A 46 -8.73 -18.13 0.08
N SER A 47 -8.27 -17.94 1.32
CA SER A 47 -7.79 -16.66 1.81
C SER A 47 -6.33 -16.43 1.48
N ASN A 48 -5.96 -15.15 1.33
CA ASN A 48 -4.57 -14.75 1.23
C ASN A 48 -3.91 -14.68 2.62
N SER A 49 -2.63 -15.01 2.68
CA SER A 49 -1.77 -14.72 3.83
C SER A 49 -1.11 -13.34 3.67
N VAL A 50 -0.54 -12.79 4.76
CA VAL A 50 0.30 -11.60 4.66
C VAL A 50 1.47 -11.82 3.70
N ALA A 51 2.11 -13.00 3.76
CA ALA A 51 3.21 -13.37 2.86
C ALA A 51 2.81 -13.34 1.39
N SER A 52 1.63 -13.90 1.03
CA SER A 52 1.15 -13.87 -0.35
C SER A 52 0.78 -12.46 -0.82
N LEU A 53 0.23 -11.63 0.06
CA LEU A 53 -0.05 -10.22 -0.26
C LEU A 53 1.24 -9.41 -0.46
N MET A 54 2.28 -9.64 0.36
CA MET A 54 3.60 -9.04 0.16
C MET A 54 4.20 -9.44 -1.18
N SER A 55 4.17 -10.74 -1.52
CA SER A 55 4.67 -11.26 -2.79
C SER A 55 3.92 -10.64 -3.97
N HIS A 56 2.58 -10.60 -3.90
CA HIS A 56 1.73 -10.01 -4.92
C HIS A 56 2.00 -8.52 -5.13
N LEU A 57 2.05 -7.73 -4.06
CA LEU A 57 2.31 -6.30 -4.18
C LEU A 57 3.70 -6.02 -4.72
N SER A 58 4.71 -6.76 -4.27
CA SER A 58 6.09 -6.60 -4.76
C SER A 58 6.21 -6.94 -6.24
N GLY A 59 5.65 -8.07 -6.68
CA GLY A 59 5.62 -8.46 -8.09
C GLY A 59 4.85 -7.45 -8.95
N ASN A 60 3.73 -6.94 -8.44
CA ASN A 60 2.97 -5.90 -9.12
C ASN A 60 3.79 -4.61 -9.26
N MET A 61 4.43 -4.13 -8.20
CA MET A 61 5.24 -2.91 -8.24
C MET A 61 6.40 -3.04 -9.24
N LEU A 62 7.14 -4.14 -9.20
CA LEU A 62 8.25 -4.39 -10.12
C LEU A 62 7.79 -4.46 -11.59
N SER A 63 6.65 -5.10 -11.86
CA SER A 63 6.09 -5.14 -13.20
C SER A 63 5.58 -3.77 -13.65
N ARG A 64 4.85 -3.07 -12.79
CA ARG A 64 4.13 -1.84 -13.15
C ARG A 64 5.05 -0.64 -13.34
N TRP A 65 6.06 -0.49 -12.47
CA TRP A 65 6.83 0.74 -12.37
C TRP A 65 8.20 0.70 -13.07
N LYS A 66 8.70 -0.49 -13.41
CA LYS A 66 9.90 -0.60 -14.22
C LYS A 66 9.61 -0.13 -15.64
N ASP A 67 10.36 0.87 -16.10
CA ASP A 67 10.27 1.41 -17.47
C ASP A 67 8.83 1.79 -17.88
N THR A 68 8.05 2.37 -16.96
CA THR A 68 6.60 2.66 -17.10
C THR A 68 6.26 3.47 -18.35
N LEU A 69 7.10 4.45 -18.71
CA LEU A 69 6.84 5.35 -19.83
C LEU A 69 7.14 4.74 -21.22
N THR A 70 7.80 3.59 -21.26
CA THR A 70 8.33 3.00 -22.50
C THR A 70 7.91 1.55 -22.75
N THR A 71 7.41 0.87 -21.72
CA THR A 71 7.00 -0.54 -21.82
C THR A 71 5.64 -0.76 -21.19
N ASP A 72 4.97 -1.87 -21.53
CA ASP A 72 3.73 -2.26 -20.86
C ASP A 72 3.98 -2.51 -19.36
N GLY A 73 3.09 -2.00 -18.52
CA GLY A 73 3.10 -2.20 -17.08
C GLY A 73 2.76 -3.64 -16.64
N GLU A 74 2.35 -4.52 -17.57
CA GLU A 74 2.30 -5.97 -17.34
C GLU A 74 3.47 -6.62 -18.07
N LYS A 75 4.53 -6.94 -17.35
CA LYS A 75 5.73 -7.53 -17.94
C LYS A 75 5.47 -8.98 -18.36
N PRO A 76 6.00 -9.45 -19.52
CA PRO A 76 5.70 -10.77 -20.05
C PRO A 76 6.23 -11.93 -19.20
N ASP A 77 7.22 -11.69 -18.37
CA ASP A 77 7.81 -12.65 -17.43
C ASP A 77 7.09 -12.69 -16.07
N ARG A 78 6.08 -11.82 -15.85
CA ARG A 78 5.28 -11.83 -14.64
C ARG A 78 4.23 -12.93 -14.67
N ILE A 79 4.28 -13.82 -13.70
CA ILE A 79 3.24 -14.85 -13.49
C ILE A 79 2.47 -14.50 -12.20
N ARG A 80 1.39 -13.73 -12.37
CA ARG A 80 0.59 -13.19 -11.25
C ARG A 80 0.09 -14.28 -10.30
N GLU A 81 -0.31 -15.43 -10.82
CA GLU A 81 -0.86 -16.54 -10.04
C GLU A 81 0.17 -17.08 -9.04
N LEU A 82 1.45 -17.12 -9.40
CA LEU A 82 2.54 -17.58 -8.52
C LEU A 82 2.77 -16.64 -7.33
N GLU A 83 2.43 -15.36 -7.45
CA GLU A 83 2.57 -14.39 -6.36
C GLU A 83 1.69 -14.76 -5.16
N PHE A 84 0.51 -15.35 -5.40
CA PHE A 84 -0.43 -15.79 -4.36
C PHE A 84 -0.14 -17.20 -3.80
N LEU A 85 0.69 -17.98 -4.49
CA LEU A 85 1.07 -19.33 -4.06
C LEU A 85 2.21 -19.35 -3.04
N CYS A 86 2.61 -18.20 -2.49
CA CYS A 86 3.76 -18.04 -1.61
C CYS A 86 3.91 -19.24 -0.63
N PRO A 87 4.86 -20.16 -0.85
CA PRO A 87 5.01 -21.36 -0.01
C PRO A 87 5.40 -21.00 1.42
N SER A 88 4.92 -21.77 2.40
CA SER A 88 5.16 -21.50 3.84
C SER A 88 6.62 -21.57 4.27
N ASN A 89 7.48 -22.18 3.46
CA ASN A 89 8.92 -22.28 3.69
C ASN A 89 9.72 -21.08 3.15
N VAL A 90 9.08 -20.08 2.51
CA VAL A 90 9.76 -18.85 2.10
C VAL A 90 10.09 -18.03 3.35
N PRO A 91 11.37 -17.78 3.65
CA PRO A 91 11.75 -17.06 4.87
C PRO A 91 11.25 -15.61 4.87
N LYS A 92 10.94 -15.08 6.06
CA LYS A 92 10.53 -13.68 6.26
C LYS A 92 11.53 -12.71 5.64
N GLU A 93 12.81 -12.94 5.82
CA GLU A 93 13.90 -12.10 5.32
C GLU A 93 13.87 -12.00 3.79
N ARG A 94 13.57 -13.11 3.10
CA ARG A 94 13.45 -13.13 1.64
C ARG A 94 12.23 -12.32 1.17
N LEU A 95 11.11 -12.44 1.87
CA LEU A 95 9.92 -11.65 1.59
C LEU A 95 10.18 -10.16 1.79
N LEU A 96 10.87 -9.76 2.87
CA LEU A 96 11.23 -8.38 3.13
C LEU A 96 12.17 -7.81 2.07
N VAL A 97 13.17 -8.57 1.62
CA VAL A 97 14.05 -8.13 0.51
C VAL A 97 13.25 -7.88 -0.77
N HIS A 98 12.31 -8.76 -1.10
CA HIS A 98 11.46 -8.60 -2.29
C HIS A 98 10.49 -7.43 -2.13
N TRP A 99 9.94 -7.25 -0.95
CA TRP A 99 9.08 -6.14 -0.56
C TRP A 99 9.77 -4.78 -0.75
N GLU A 100 10.98 -4.63 -0.22
CA GLU A 100 11.76 -3.39 -0.36
C GLU A 100 12.10 -3.10 -1.83
N LYS A 101 12.45 -4.13 -2.63
CA LYS A 101 12.68 -3.95 -4.06
C LYS A 101 11.45 -3.41 -4.79
N GLY A 102 10.25 -3.92 -4.46
CA GLY A 102 9.00 -3.44 -5.07
C GLY A 102 8.76 -1.97 -4.75
N TRP A 103 8.83 -1.59 -3.48
CA TRP A 103 8.64 -0.21 -3.05
C TRP A 103 9.69 0.75 -3.60
N SER A 104 10.97 0.34 -3.64
CA SER A 104 12.04 1.14 -4.24
C SER A 104 11.74 1.43 -5.71
N CYS A 105 11.35 0.40 -6.48
CA CYS A 105 10.98 0.55 -7.88
C CYS A 105 9.84 1.55 -8.10
N LEU A 106 8.80 1.51 -7.25
CA LEU A 106 7.71 2.48 -7.27
C LEU A 106 8.21 3.91 -6.99
N PHE A 107 8.96 4.08 -5.89
CA PHE A 107 9.41 5.42 -5.49
C PHE A 107 10.40 6.02 -6.49
N GLU A 108 11.31 5.24 -7.02
CA GLU A 108 12.23 5.67 -8.07
C GLU A 108 11.49 6.12 -9.34
N ALA A 109 10.48 5.34 -9.77
CA ALA A 109 9.66 5.71 -10.91
C ALA A 109 8.91 7.02 -10.67
N LEU A 110 8.20 7.15 -9.53
CA LEU A 110 7.45 8.38 -9.21
C LEU A 110 8.36 9.60 -9.06
N ALA A 111 9.57 9.43 -8.54
CA ALA A 111 10.55 10.50 -8.40
C ALA A 111 11.16 10.95 -9.73
N SER A 112 11.09 10.09 -10.76
CA SER A 112 11.60 10.40 -12.11
C SER A 112 10.57 11.10 -13.01
N PHE A 113 9.29 11.16 -12.62
CA PHE A 113 8.24 11.80 -13.41
C PHE A 113 8.15 13.29 -13.12
N GLU A 114 7.82 14.06 -14.17
CA GLU A 114 7.45 15.45 -14.07
C GLU A 114 5.92 15.60 -14.17
N GLU A 115 5.36 16.74 -13.74
CA GLU A 115 3.90 16.97 -13.79
C GLU A 115 3.35 16.91 -15.22
N GLU A 116 4.15 17.26 -16.21
CA GLU A 116 3.83 17.19 -17.64
C GLU A 116 3.67 15.75 -18.14
N ASP A 117 4.35 14.78 -17.49
CA ASP A 117 4.23 13.36 -17.83
C ASP A 117 2.87 12.78 -17.47
N LEU A 118 2.11 13.40 -16.57
CA LEU A 118 0.82 12.88 -16.08
C LEU A 118 -0.19 12.61 -17.20
N ASN A 119 -0.10 13.35 -18.31
CA ASN A 119 -0.96 13.18 -19.46
C ASN A 119 -0.40 12.21 -20.52
N ARG A 120 0.82 11.68 -20.31
CA ARG A 120 1.40 10.70 -21.26
C ARG A 120 0.65 9.39 -21.20
N THR A 121 0.50 8.79 -22.38
CA THR A 121 -0.08 7.46 -22.52
C THR A 121 0.93 6.40 -22.06
N VAL A 122 0.50 5.56 -21.13
CA VAL A 122 1.18 4.33 -20.68
C VAL A 122 0.26 3.15 -20.91
N TYR A 123 0.81 1.95 -21.03
CA TYR A 123 0.03 0.76 -21.30
C TYR A 123 0.02 -0.19 -20.10
N ILE A 124 -1.13 -0.80 -19.87
CA ILE A 124 -1.33 -1.83 -18.85
C ILE A 124 -2.14 -2.96 -19.49
N ARG A 125 -1.53 -4.11 -19.75
CA ARG A 125 -2.16 -5.22 -20.50
C ARG A 125 -2.65 -4.80 -21.86
N SER A 126 -1.83 -4.03 -22.57
CA SER A 126 -2.12 -3.43 -23.87
C SER A 126 -3.28 -2.42 -23.89
N GLU A 127 -3.84 -2.09 -22.73
CA GLU A 127 -4.86 -1.04 -22.60
C GLU A 127 -4.17 0.31 -22.32
N PRO A 128 -4.52 1.39 -23.06
CA PRO A 128 -3.96 2.71 -22.86
C PRO A 128 -4.58 3.38 -21.62
N HIS A 129 -3.73 4.06 -20.85
CA HIS A 129 -4.09 4.90 -19.73
C HIS A 129 -3.25 6.17 -19.74
N SER A 130 -3.73 7.26 -19.18
CA SER A 130 -2.82 8.33 -18.80
C SER A 130 -1.94 7.87 -17.60
N LEU A 131 -0.75 8.44 -17.48
CA LEU A 131 0.10 8.17 -16.31
C LEU A 131 -0.64 8.50 -14.99
N LEU A 132 -1.42 9.58 -14.99
CA LEU A 132 -2.29 9.96 -13.87
C LEU A 132 -3.24 8.83 -13.48
N GLU A 133 -3.97 8.27 -14.44
CA GLU A 133 -4.90 7.15 -14.21
C GLU A 133 -4.17 5.90 -13.71
N ALA A 134 -2.99 5.61 -14.27
CA ALA A 134 -2.16 4.50 -13.83
C ALA A 134 -1.73 4.65 -12.35
N ILE A 135 -1.32 5.86 -11.93
CA ILE A 135 -0.96 6.16 -10.53
C ILE A 135 -2.19 6.01 -9.62
N LEU A 136 -3.32 6.61 -9.96
CA LEU A 136 -4.56 6.50 -9.17
C LEU A 136 -5.02 5.06 -9.02
N ARG A 137 -4.98 4.28 -10.11
CA ARG A 137 -5.32 2.85 -10.10
C ARG A 137 -4.42 2.06 -9.14
N GLN A 138 -3.12 2.32 -9.13
CA GLN A 138 -2.20 1.63 -8.24
C GLN A 138 -2.36 2.12 -6.78
N MET A 139 -2.68 3.39 -6.57
CA MET A 139 -2.94 3.92 -5.23
C MET A 139 -4.14 3.21 -4.57
N THR A 140 -5.24 3.04 -5.30
CA THR A 140 -6.41 2.29 -4.80
C THR A 140 -6.11 0.81 -4.61
N HIS A 141 -5.37 0.19 -5.51
CA HIS A 141 -4.97 -1.22 -5.43
C HIS A 141 -4.08 -1.49 -4.19
N TYR A 142 -3.07 -0.64 -3.96
CA TYR A 142 -2.17 -0.85 -2.82
C TYR A 142 -2.83 -0.54 -1.50
N SER A 143 -3.68 0.51 -1.43
CA SER A 143 -4.44 0.79 -0.20
C SER A 143 -5.36 -0.36 0.19
N TYR A 144 -6.03 -1.00 -0.79
CA TYR A 144 -6.87 -2.16 -0.59
C TYR A 144 -6.09 -3.35 0.03
N HIS A 145 -4.92 -3.68 -0.53
CA HIS A 145 -4.09 -4.79 -0.02
C HIS A 145 -3.37 -4.45 1.30
N VAL A 146 -2.95 -3.21 1.49
CA VAL A 146 -2.40 -2.75 2.78
C VAL A 146 -3.45 -2.87 3.87
N GLY A 147 -4.70 -2.52 3.60
CA GLY A 147 -5.82 -2.74 4.52
C GLY A 147 -5.99 -4.21 4.91
N GLN A 148 -5.84 -5.14 3.95
CA GLN A 148 -5.85 -6.58 4.23
C GLN A 148 -4.66 -7.01 5.09
N ILE A 149 -3.45 -6.54 4.80
CA ILE A 149 -2.24 -6.81 5.62
C ILE A 149 -2.47 -6.37 7.06
N VAL A 150 -2.93 -5.13 7.26
CA VAL A 150 -3.23 -4.59 8.60
C VAL A 150 -4.26 -5.45 9.33
N TYR A 151 -5.34 -5.81 8.67
CA TYR A 151 -6.41 -6.62 9.27
C TYR A 151 -5.93 -8.01 9.68
N LEU A 152 -5.21 -8.70 8.78
CA LEU A 152 -4.65 -10.02 9.06
C LEU A 152 -3.62 -9.97 10.19
N SER A 153 -2.77 -8.93 10.22
CA SER A 153 -1.79 -8.73 11.28
C SER A 153 -2.46 -8.53 12.64
N LYS A 154 -3.51 -7.71 12.70
CA LYS A 154 -4.32 -7.54 13.91
C LYS A 154 -4.93 -8.85 14.40
N LEU A 155 -5.47 -9.66 13.50
CA LEU A 155 -6.02 -10.98 13.84
C LEU A 155 -4.96 -11.89 14.46
N GLN A 156 -3.72 -11.86 13.94
CA GLN A 156 -2.64 -12.73 14.39
C GLN A 156 -2.02 -12.26 15.72
N LEU A 157 -1.94 -10.96 15.93
CA LEU A 157 -1.32 -10.36 17.12
C LEU A 157 -2.29 -10.23 18.30
N GLY A 158 -3.59 -10.11 18.03
CA GLY A 158 -4.60 -9.98 19.09
C GLY A 158 -4.26 -8.84 20.04
N SER A 159 -4.10 -9.16 21.33
CA SER A 159 -3.75 -8.18 22.39
C SER A 159 -2.33 -7.61 22.28
N GLU A 160 -1.44 -8.25 21.50
CA GLU A 160 -0.08 -7.74 21.26
C GLU A 160 -0.05 -6.62 20.21
N TRP A 161 -1.16 -6.42 19.50
CA TRP A 161 -1.28 -5.34 18.53
C TRP A 161 -1.14 -3.98 19.20
N LYS A 162 -0.17 -3.18 18.75
CA LYS A 162 0.01 -1.80 19.21
C LYS A 162 -0.54 -0.83 18.18
N SER A 163 -1.48 0.00 18.60
CA SER A 163 -2.19 0.97 17.74
C SER A 163 -1.38 2.25 17.47
N GLU A 164 -0.05 2.22 17.48
CA GLU A 164 0.81 3.40 17.25
C GLU A 164 0.70 4.04 15.85
N TRP A 165 -0.18 3.50 15.02
CA TRP A 165 -0.21 3.68 13.55
C TRP A 165 -1.16 4.70 13.03
N SER A 166 -1.92 5.33 13.88
CA SER A 166 -2.73 6.44 13.44
C SER A 166 -2.37 7.71 14.22
N PRO A 167 -1.44 8.52 13.73
CA PRO A 167 -1.22 9.86 14.29
C PRO A 167 -2.49 10.72 14.25
N THR A 168 -3.52 10.26 13.51
CA THR A 168 -4.83 10.91 13.38
C THR A 168 -5.94 10.24 14.20
N TYR A 169 -5.72 9.05 14.74
CA TYR A 169 -6.63 8.48 15.73
C TYR A 169 -6.28 9.07 17.10
N ARG A 170 -6.82 10.24 17.39
CA ARG A 170 -6.98 10.68 18.76
C ARG A 170 -7.64 9.53 19.50
N GLN A 171 -6.99 8.97 20.51
CA GLN A 171 -7.67 8.06 21.43
C GLN A 171 -8.83 8.88 22.01
N VAL A 172 -10.05 8.55 21.57
CA VAL A 172 -11.26 9.11 22.15
C VAL A 172 -11.26 8.59 23.57
N SER A 173 -11.01 9.44 24.53
CA SER A 173 -11.05 9.06 25.93
C SER A 173 -12.47 8.64 26.28
N GLN A 174 -12.63 7.80 27.30
CA GLN A 174 -13.96 7.39 27.77
C GLN A 174 -14.83 8.61 28.14
N GLY A 175 -14.18 9.71 28.62
CA GLY A 175 -14.86 10.98 28.86
C GLY A 175 -15.36 11.70 27.60
N ASP A 176 -14.64 11.62 26.49
CA ASP A 176 -15.08 12.19 25.20
C ASP A 176 -16.32 11.46 24.66
N LEU A 177 -16.41 10.13 24.87
CA LEU A 177 -17.58 9.32 24.53
C LEU A 177 -18.81 9.70 25.35
N GLU A 178 -18.65 9.92 26.65
CA GLU A 178 -19.75 10.32 27.53
C GLU A 178 -20.29 11.72 27.20
N ILE A 179 -19.43 12.65 26.83
CA ILE A 179 -19.84 14.01 26.39
C ILE A 179 -20.65 13.93 25.08
N ASN A 180 -20.21 13.11 24.12
CA ASN A 180 -20.91 12.96 22.83
C ASN A 180 -22.28 12.28 22.97
N THR A 181 -22.39 11.28 23.83
CA THR A 181 -23.69 10.62 24.10
C THR A 181 -24.68 11.55 24.78
N ARG A 182 -24.24 12.42 25.68
CA ARG A 182 -25.09 13.44 26.36
C ARG A 182 -25.48 14.58 25.43
N SER A 183 -24.69 14.89 24.40
CA SER A 183 -24.98 15.95 23.43
C SER A 183 -25.82 15.49 22.23
N GLY A 184 -26.17 14.20 22.12
CA GLY A 184 -26.98 13.64 21.04
C GLY A 184 -26.32 13.74 19.64
N LYS A 185 -25.01 13.90 19.58
CA LYS A 185 -24.24 14.03 18.33
C LYS A 185 -23.54 12.70 17.95
N LEU A 186 -24.31 11.65 17.90
CA LEU A 186 -23.93 10.40 17.19
C LEU A 186 -24.99 10.14 16.13
#